data_f85ba935ee2e26b625a5f5cadd3ca6f8
#
_entry.id   f85ba935ee2e26b625a5f5cadd3ca6f8
#
_cell.length_a   1.000
_cell.length_b   1.000
_cell.length_c   1.000
_cell.angle_alpha   90.00
_cell.angle_beta   90.00
_cell.angle_gamma   90.00
#
_symmetry.space_group_name_H-M   'P 1'
#
loop_
_entity.id
_entity.type
_entity.pdbx_description
1 polymer ?
#
loop_
_entity_poly.entity_id
_entity_poly.type
_entity_poly.pdbx_seq_one_letter_code
_entity_poly.pdbx_strand_id
1 'polypeptide(L)'
;MAESPTEERLRLLGEAEAFKKEFERKLAPIECLSPRSPAVFISVGGGELGDLALTAAGRLLGGANGGVKTVVFDRYERFPAQDSADAYEIFDMLNGDRLEEAIKKYVPDPDEPHAIYLEIERVDTFRVCRLGIDDGYRVASTPYGPLICMDRHMTKLMFDRLNLPRVEWAYAGSPEEIRKTARDFNLPVIIKPLMTSSGHGTTIAHQWSDVEEAYDFAVKHARGKGSEVVVERFLPELKSRGTEITQLVVRHFNGDGKIVTSMLPPVEHRRPGATYHESWLPATIPEEAVRKCQESAGKIAEFIGGLGIFAVEQFYVEGEIYNNEVANRPHDTGMITRWMLNLDEGAVQLLSTLGLPILEGDLEFARRGVYGVAHVVLAPKREDHREAPVKCWRLWEVKRYMEAKGYQGDLWYFGKPAAYPGRRMGLAVAFHENLEEARKRAEEIAHYTESRIFYG
;
A
#
# COMPACT_ATOMS: atom_id res chain seq x y z
N MET A 1 -0.47 31.42 21.40
CA MET A 1 -0.01 30.10 21.84
C MET A 1 0.31 29.35 20.57
N ALA A 2 1.32 28.50 20.54
CA ALA A 2 1.58 27.64 19.38
C ALA A 2 0.40 26.65 19.22
N GLU A 3 0.02 26.38 17.99
CA GLU A 3 -1.00 25.39 17.63
C GLU A 3 -0.56 24.01 18.13
N SER A 4 -1.47 23.24 18.71
CA SER A 4 -1.16 21.88 19.14
C SER A 4 -1.03 20.95 17.91
N PRO A 5 -0.27 19.81 18.01
CA PRO A 5 -0.15 18.88 16.90
C PRO A 5 -1.49 18.35 16.36
N THR A 6 -2.49 18.22 17.21
CA THR A 6 -3.84 17.80 16.80
C THR A 6 -4.58 18.93 16.07
N GLU A 7 -4.49 20.18 16.55
CA GLU A 7 -5.11 21.33 15.88
C GLU A 7 -4.51 21.56 14.49
N GLU A 8 -3.18 21.45 14.33
CA GLU A 8 -2.52 21.53 13.04
C GLU A 8 -3.06 20.48 12.05
N ARG A 9 -3.18 19.22 12.48
CA ARG A 9 -3.70 18.14 11.63
C ARG A 9 -5.16 18.33 11.27
N LEU A 10 -5.98 18.81 12.20
CA LEU A 10 -7.40 19.15 11.92
C LEU A 10 -7.52 20.29 10.91
N ARG A 11 -6.65 21.29 10.99
CA ARG A 11 -6.57 22.38 10.00
C ARG A 11 -6.19 21.83 8.63
N LEU A 12 -5.13 21.00 8.53
CA LEU A 12 -4.71 20.36 7.28
C LEU A 12 -5.82 19.50 6.66
N LEU A 13 -6.60 18.77 7.45
CA LEU A 13 -7.76 18.03 6.95
C LEU A 13 -8.83 18.97 6.38
N GLY A 14 -9.05 20.14 7.00
CA GLY A 14 -9.96 21.16 6.48
C GLY A 14 -9.47 21.77 5.16
N GLU A 15 -8.16 22.04 5.06
CA GLU A 15 -7.52 22.52 3.83
C GLU A 15 -7.62 21.50 2.70
N ALA A 16 -7.41 20.22 3.01
CA ALA A 16 -7.54 19.13 2.04
C ALA A 16 -8.95 19.04 1.42
N GLU A 17 -10.00 19.16 2.25
CA GLU A 17 -11.39 19.18 1.74
C GLU A 17 -11.68 20.39 0.86
N ALA A 18 -11.17 21.56 1.23
CA ALA A 18 -11.35 22.77 0.43
C ALA A 18 -10.60 22.66 -0.91
N PHE A 19 -9.34 22.24 -0.87
CA PHE A 19 -8.47 22.06 -2.03
C PHE A 19 -9.04 21.04 -3.04
N LYS A 20 -9.52 19.91 -2.54
CA LYS A 20 -10.05 18.83 -3.38
C LYS A 20 -11.08 19.32 -4.40
N LYS A 21 -12.02 20.16 -4.00
CA LYS A 21 -13.10 20.65 -4.88
C LYS A 21 -12.57 21.43 -6.10
N GLU A 22 -11.54 22.24 -5.88
CA GLU A 22 -10.89 22.98 -6.96
C GLU A 22 -10.01 22.06 -7.80
N PHE A 23 -9.25 21.19 -7.15
CA PHE A 23 -8.36 20.23 -7.80
C PHE A 23 -9.12 19.31 -8.76
N GLU A 24 -10.21 18.69 -8.32
CA GLU A 24 -11.02 17.78 -9.15
C GLU A 24 -11.68 18.47 -10.36
N ARG A 25 -11.98 19.77 -10.27
CA ARG A 25 -12.51 20.53 -11.41
C ARG A 25 -11.48 20.74 -12.54
N LYS A 26 -10.19 20.66 -12.22
CA LYS A 26 -9.10 20.80 -13.18
C LYS A 26 -8.69 19.45 -13.78
N LEU A 27 -9.15 18.34 -13.21
CA LEU A 27 -8.87 17.02 -13.74
C LEU A 27 -9.68 16.76 -15.01
N ALA A 28 -9.01 16.28 -16.04
CA ALA A 28 -9.61 15.85 -17.28
C ALA A 28 -9.06 14.48 -17.70
N PRO A 29 -9.85 13.64 -18.38
CA PRO A 29 -9.34 12.41 -18.95
C PRO A 29 -8.30 12.70 -20.05
N ILE A 30 -7.31 11.82 -20.20
CA ILE A 30 -6.42 11.85 -21.34
C ILE A 30 -7.17 11.31 -22.56
N GLU A 31 -7.48 12.17 -23.52
CA GLU A 31 -8.19 11.80 -24.75
C GLU A 31 -7.29 11.09 -25.77
N CYS A 32 -5.99 11.39 -25.76
CA CYS A 32 -5.04 10.87 -26.75
C CYS A 32 -3.65 10.67 -26.11
N LEU A 33 -3.12 9.46 -26.22
CA LEU A 33 -1.72 9.16 -25.91
C LEU A 33 -0.87 9.34 -27.17
N SER A 34 0.27 10.01 -27.07
CA SER A 34 1.16 10.26 -28.20
C SER A 34 2.61 9.87 -27.87
N PRO A 35 3.24 9.00 -28.70
CA PRO A 35 4.67 8.69 -28.52
C PRO A 35 5.60 9.90 -28.70
N ARG A 36 5.13 10.96 -29.35
CA ARG A 36 5.93 12.20 -29.57
C ARG A 36 5.88 13.15 -28.37
N SER A 37 4.81 13.07 -27.58
CA SER A 37 4.63 13.80 -26.32
C SER A 37 3.99 12.83 -25.32
N PRO A 38 4.78 11.89 -24.76
CA PRO A 38 4.22 10.86 -23.89
C PRO A 38 3.79 11.44 -22.53
N ALA A 39 2.69 10.95 -22.01
CA ALA A 39 2.35 11.16 -20.60
C ALA A 39 3.45 10.55 -19.71
N VAL A 40 3.80 11.22 -18.62
CA VAL A 40 4.88 10.77 -17.74
C VAL A 40 4.28 10.19 -16.45
N PHE A 41 4.58 8.92 -16.17
CA PHE A 41 4.20 8.28 -14.93
C PHE A 41 5.44 8.07 -14.04
N ILE A 42 5.45 8.72 -12.87
CA ILE A 42 6.58 8.67 -11.92
C ILE A 42 6.18 7.85 -10.71
N SER A 43 6.95 6.79 -10.42
CA SER A 43 6.92 6.07 -9.16
C SER A 43 8.06 6.57 -8.25
N VAL A 44 7.72 7.11 -7.09
CA VAL A 44 8.69 7.42 -6.03
C VAL A 44 8.73 6.25 -5.07
N GLY A 45 9.70 5.39 -5.27
CA GLY A 45 9.83 4.04 -4.77
C GLY A 45 9.77 3.02 -5.90
N GLY A 46 10.74 2.13 -5.93
CA GLY A 46 10.92 1.10 -6.95
C GLY A 46 10.80 -0.32 -6.42
N GLY A 47 10.01 -0.53 -5.37
CA GLY A 47 9.70 -1.84 -4.83
C GLY A 47 8.78 -2.66 -5.74
N GLU A 48 8.25 -3.77 -5.20
CA GLU A 48 7.37 -4.68 -5.93
C GLU A 48 6.06 -4.03 -6.42
N LEU A 49 5.51 -3.07 -5.66
CA LEU A 49 4.29 -2.35 -6.07
C LEU A 49 4.59 -1.33 -7.17
N GLY A 50 5.78 -0.71 -7.12
CA GLY A 50 6.29 0.13 -8.19
C GLY A 50 6.47 -0.66 -9.48
N ASP A 51 7.13 -1.82 -9.41
CA ASP A 51 7.29 -2.74 -10.55
C ASP A 51 5.94 -3.16 -11.16
N LEU A 52 4.95 -3.48 -10.31
CA LEU A 52 3.62 -3.86 -10.76
C LEU A 52 2.94 -2.75 -11.57
N ALA A 53 3.05 -1.49 -11.11
CA ALA A 53 2.44 -0.35 -11.79
C ALA A 53 3.19 0.00 -13.10
N LEU A 54 4.53 -0.02 -13.09
CA LEU A 54 5.34 0.32 -14.25
C LEU A 54 5.23 -0.73 -15.37
N THR A 55 5.24 -2.01 -15.03
CA THR A 55 5.05 -3.09 -16.01
C THR A 55 3.68 -3.03 -16.69
N ALA A 56 2.65 -2.48 -16.02
CA ALA A 56 1.33 -2.28 -16.61
C ALA A 56 1.37 -1.31 -17.80
N ALA A 57 2.24 -0.29 -17.80
CA ALA A 57 2.38 0.64 -18.92
C ALA A 57 2.81 -0.08 -20.21
N GLY A 58 3.82 -0.95 -20.12
CA GLY A 58 4.26 -1.78 -21.26
C GLY A 58 3.19 -2.77 -21.71
N ARG A 59 2.58 -3.45 -20.76
CA ARG A 59 1.60 -4.51 -21.00
C ARG A 59 0.28 -4.00 -21.61
N LEU A 60 -0.25 -2.88 -21.13
CA LEU A 60 -1.56 -2.36 -21.53
C LEU A 60 -1.49 -1.28 -22.58
N LEU A 61 -0.45 -0.44 -22.56
CA LEU A 61 -0.38 0.80 -23.32
C LEU A 61 0.80 0.83 -24.29
N GLY A 62 1.65 -0.20 -24.34
CA GLY A 62 2.83 -0.22 -25.19
C GLY A 62 3.99 0.66 -24.68
N GLY A 63 3.96 1.08 -23.44
CA GLY A 63 5.00 1.90 -22.81
C GLY A 63 5.23 3.22 -23.52
N ALA A 64 6.49 3.67 -23.64
CA ALA A 64 6.84 4.91 -24.32
C ALA A 64 6.42 4.94 -25.80
N ASN A 65 6.47 3.81 -26.51
CA ASN A 65 6.00 3.68 -27.88
C ASN A 65 4.48 3.84 -28.00
N GLY A 66 3.73 3.55 -26.94
CA GLY A 66 2.29 3.77 -26.86
C GLY A 66 1.91 5.14 -26.28
N GLY A 67 2.88 5.97 -25.91
CA GLY A 67 2.65 7.32 -25.40
C GLY A 67 2.62 7.44 -23.88
N VAL A 68 3.17 6.46 -23.14
CA VAL A 68 3.36 6.56 -21.68
C VAL A 68 4.82 6.27 -21.34
N LYS A 69 5.53 7.28 -20.84
CA LYS A 69 6.90 7.18 -20.34
C LYS A 69 6.89 6.91 -18.85
N THR A 70 7.54 5.85 -18.43
CA THR A 70 7.65 5.45 -17.04
C THR A 70 8.98 5.90 -16.44
N VAL A 71 8.94 6.45 -15.23
CA VAL A 71 10.12 6.91 -14.47
C VAL A 71 10.04 6.39 -13.05
N VAL A 72 11.17 5.99 -12.49
CA VAL A 72 11.21 5.51 -11.11
C VAL A 72 12.42 6.07 -10.34
N PHE A 73 12.20 6.40 -9.08
CA PHE A 73 13.24 6.84 -8.16
C PHE A 73 13.38 5.85 -7.01
N ASP A 74 14.61 5.48 -6.65
CA ASP A 74 14.89 4.71 -5.44
C ASP A 74 16.26 5.08 -4.87
N ARG A 75 16.55 4.60 -3.64
CA ARG A 75 17.77 4.92 -2.89
C ARG A 75 18.94 3.96 -3.11
N TYR A 76 18.73 2.84 -3.80
CA TYR A 76 19.76 1.81 -4.01
C TYR A 76 19.67 1.22 -5.42
N GLU A 77 20.77 0.69 -5.92
CA GLU A 77 20.87 0.06 -7.24
C GLU A 77 20.16 -1.31 -7.29
N ARG A 78 19.72 -1.68 -8.48
CA ARG A 78 19.08 -2.97 -8.77
C ARG A 78 17.81 -3.21 -7.96
N PHE A 79 17.03 -2.16 -7.76
CA PHE A 79 15.70 -2.29 -7.16
C PHE A 79 14.71 -2.98 -8.12
N PRO A 80 13.63 -3.61 -7.64
CA PRO A 80 12.71 -4.41 -8.46
C PRO A 80 12.22 -3.74 -9.73
N ALA A 81 11.76 -2.50 -9.66
CA ALA A 81 11.18 -1.75 -10.76
C ALA A 81 12.20 -1.12 -11.73
N GLN A 82 13.51 -1.27 -11.50
CA GLN A 82 14.54 -0.58 -12.29
C GLN A 82 14.50 -0.97 -13.77
N ASP A 83 14.33 -2.26 -14.05
CA ASP A 83 14.32 -2.78 -15.43
C ASP A 83 12.95 -2.63 -16.10
N SER A 84 11.92 -2.23 -15.36
CA SER A 84 10.55 -2.04 -15.85
C SER A 84 10.25 -0.58 -16.24
N ALA A 85 11.17 0.34 -15.96
CA ALA A 85 11.03 1.76 -16.23
C ALA A 85 11.82 2.19 -17.47
N ASP A 86 11.30 3.18 -18.21
CA ASP A 86 12.03 3.83 -19.33
C ASP A 86 13.19 4.70 -18.84
N ALA A 87 13.10 5.20 -17.57
CA ALA A 87 14.16 5.94 -16.93
C ALA A 87 14.13 5.76 -15.41
N TYR A 88 15.28 5.89 -14.76
CA TYR A 88 15.38 5.83 -13.30
C TYR A 88 16.45 6.78 -12.76
N GLU A 89 16.33 7.12 -11.48
CA GLU A 89 17.39 7.79 -10.72
C GLU A 89 17.56 7.18 -9.33
N ILE A 90 18.81 7.25 -8.84
CA ILE A 90 19.21 6.68 -7.55
C ILE A 90 19.64 7.80 -6.63
N PHE A 91 18.84 8.07 -5.60
CA PHE A 91 19.15 9.04 -4.56
C PHE A 91 18.26 8.82 -3.33
N ASP A 92 18.63 9.39 -2.19
CA ASP A 92 17.77 9.33 -0.99
C ASP A 92 16.58 10.27 -1.16
N MET A 93 15.38 9.71 -1.30
CA MET A 93 14.12 10.43 -1.51
C MET A 93 13.66 11.25 -0.29
N LEU A 94 14.35 11.16 0.85
CA LEU A 94 14.23 12.11 1.97
C LEU A 94 14.94 13.45 1.68
N ASN A 95 15.77 13.52 0.64
CA ASN A 95 16.33 14.77 0.14
C ASN A 95 15.30 15.44 -0.78
N GLY A 96 14.46 16.29 -0.20
CA GLY A 96 13.37 16.97 -0.91
C GLY A 96 13.83 17.83 -2.08
N ASP A 97 14.97 18.52 -1.98
CA ASP A 97 15.51 19.35 -3.07
C ASP A 97 15.90 18.48 -4.27
N ARG A 98 16.59 17.35 -4.01
CA ARG A 98 16.96 16.42 -5.09
C ARG A 98 15.74 15.73 -5.70
N LEU A 99 14.71 15.43 -4.89
CA LEU A 99 13.45 14.84 -5.35
C LEU A 99 12.70 15.83 -6.25
N GLU A 100 12.62 17.09 -5.88
CA GLU A 100 12.02 18.14 -6.69
C GLU A 100 12.77 18.33 -8.01
N GLU A 101 14.11 18.41 -8.01
CA GLU A 101 14.92 18.46 -9.21
C GLU A 101 14.63 17.29 -10.16
N ALA A 102 14.57 16.06 -9.61
CA ALA A 102 14.30 14.87 -10.40
C ALA A 102 12.90 14.89 -11.02
N ILE A 103 11.88 15.30 -10.26
CA ILE A 103 10.52 15.45 -10.78
C ILE A 103 10.50 16.50 -11.92
N LYS A 104 11.04 17.70 -11.70
CA LYS A 104 11.08 18.79 -12.69
C LYS A 104 11.90 18.45 -13.94
N LYS A 105 12.91 17.59 -13.82
CA LYS A 105 13.67 17.07 -14.97
C LYS A 105 12.81 16.23 -15.92
N TYR A 106 11.93 15.39 -15.39
CA TYR A 106 11.11 14.49 -16.20
C TYR A 106 9.75 15.09 -16.57
N VAL A 107 9.26 16.03 -15.76
CA VAL A 107 8.03 16.80 -15.98
C VAL A 107 8.38 18.29 -15.86
N PRO A 108 9.00 18.89 -16.90
CA PRO A 108 9.39 20.30 -16.86
C PRO A 108 8.20 21.27 -16.90
N ASP A 109 7.07 20.84 -17.42
CA ASP A 109 5.83 21.59 -17.48
C ASP A 109 4.71 20.79 -16.79
N PRO A 110 4.17 21.25 -15.65
CA PRO A 110 3.11 20.56 -14.94
C PRO A 110 1.75 20.57 -15.67
N ASP A 111 1.60 21.34 -16.75
CA ASP A 111 0.39 21.31 -17.58
C ASP A 111 0.40 20.12 -18.57
N GLU A 112 1.57 19.53 -18.85
CA GLU A 112 1.66 18.30 -19.65
C GLU A 112 1.13 17.07 -18.88
N PRO A 113 0.56 16.08 -19.58
CA PRO A 113 0.01 14.89 -18.93
C PRO A 113 1.05 14.13 -18.09
N HIS A 114 0.84 14.04 -16.80
CA HIS A 114 1.71 13.29 -15.89
C HIS A 114 0.96 12.80 -14.65
N ALA A 115 1.59 11.87 -13.93
CA ALA A 115 1.18 11.47 -12.60
C ALA A 115 2.40 11.09 -11.75
N ILE A 116 2.39 11.51 -10.49
CA ILE A 116 3.42 11.17 -9.50
C ILE A 116 2.75 10.39 -8.39
N TYR A 117 3.21 9.16 -8.11
CA TYR A 117 2.70 8.42 -6.97
C TYR A 117 3.83 7.99 -6.03
N LEU A 118 3.55 7.99 -4.73
CA LEU A 118 4.48 7.61 -3.69
C LEU A 118 4.24 6.14 -3.35
N GLU A 119 5.18 5.29 -3.78
CA GLU A 119 5.09 3.83 -3.56
C GLU A 119 5.46 3.45 -2.12
N ILE A 120 6.33 4.25 -1.48
CA ILE A 120 6.85 3.98 -0.14
C ILE A 120 6.69 5.20 0.79
N GLU A 121 6.80 4.96 2.11
CA GLU A 121 6.68 6.02 3.13
C GLU A 121 7.99 6.77 3.38
N ARG A 122 9.16 6.20 2.96
CA ARG A 122 10.46 6.84 3.16
C ARG A 122 10.75 7.86 2.05
N VAL A 123 10.01 8.95 2.06
CA VAL A 123 10.06 10.04 1.08
C VAL A 123 9.78 11.38 1.78
N ASP A 124 10.33 12.48 1.26
CA ASP A 124 9.93 13.81 1.67
C ASP A 124 8.51 14.12 1.13
N THR A 125 7.53 13.55 1.82
CA THR A 125 6.10 13.66 1.46
C THR A 125 5.65 15.11 1.44
N PHE A 126 6.14 15.94 2.36
CA PHE A 126 5.77 17.35 2.42
C PHE A 126 6.24 18.09 1.18
N ARG A 127 7.47 17.87 0.71
CA ARG A 127 7.99 18.50 -0.53
C ARG A 127 7.15 18.10 -1.74
N VAL A 128 6.82 16.82 -1.91
CA VAL A 128 5.99 16.36 -3.03
C VAL A 128 4.59 16.98 -2.98
N CYS A 129 3.98 17.07 -1.80
CA CYS A 129 2.67 17.69 -1.64
C CYS A 129 2.71 19.19 -1.99
N ARG A 130 3.77 19.89 -1.60
CA ARG A 130 3.97 21.30 -1.95
C ARG A 130 4.08 21.51 -3.46
N LEU A 131 4.80 20.64 -4.18
CA LEU A 131 4.82 20.67 -5.65
C LEU A 131 3.41 20.58 -6.25
N GLY A 132 2.56 19.72 -5.69
CA GLY A 132 1.18 19.61 -6.14
C GLY A 132 0.31 20.81 -5.78
N ILE A 133 0.49 21.39 -4.60
CA ILE A 133 -0.33 22.52 -4.11
C ILE A 133 0.11 23.84 -4.77
N ASP A 134 1.42 24.11 -4.81
CA ASP A 134 1.95 25.39 -5.22
C ASP A 134 2.23 25.47 -6.74
N ASP A 135 2.77 24.38 -7.31
CA ASP A 135 3.25 24.34 -8.68
C ASP A 135 2.33 23.55 -9.64
N GLY A 136 1.25 22.92 -9.13
CA GLY A 136 0.23 22.25 -9.94
C GLY A 136 0.58 20.84 -10.39
N TYR A 137 1.63 20.20 -9.85
CA TYR A 137 1.97 18.82 -10.19
C TYR A 137 0.88 17.84 -9.76
N ARG A 138 0.58 16.87 -10.63
CA ARG A 138 -0.41 15.81 -10.33
C ARG A 138 0.19 14.75 -9.43
N VAL A 139 -0.05 14.89 -8.12
CA VAL A 139 0.31 13.91 -7.09
C VAL A 139 -0.91 13.04 -6.81
N ALA A 140 -0.76 11.74 -6.92
CA ALA A 140 -1.82 10.77 -6.64
C ALA A 140 -2.07 10.63 -5.12
N SER A 141 -3.31 10.65 -4.61
CA SER A 141 -4.58 10.89 -5.27
C SER A 141 -4.87 12.38 -5.44
N THR A 142 -4.73 13.14 -4.38
CA THR A 142 -4.56 14.60 -4.31
C THR A 142 -3.20 14.88 -3.67
N PRO A 143 -2.65 16.10 -3.78
CA PRO A 143 -1.44 16.48 -3.04
C PRO A 143 -1.52 16.28 -1.53
N TYR A 144 -2.70 16.36 -0.93
CA TYR A 144 -2.93 16.08 0.50
C TYR A 144 -3.07 14.58 0.82
N GLY A 145 -3.33 13.74 -0.18
CA GLY A 145 -3.53 12.29 0.02
C GLY A 145 -2.39 11.62 0.77
N PRO A 146 -1.12 11.76 0.32
CA PRO A 146 0.01 11.19 1.03
C PRO A 146 0.17 11.71 2.48
N LEU A 147 -0.07 13.00 2.72
CA LEU A 147 0.01 13.57 4.08
C LEU A 147 -1.00 12.91 5.03
N ILE A 148 -2.23 12.71 4.54
CA ILE A 148 -3.30 12.09 5.33
C ILE A 148 -3.00 10.61 5.58
N CYS A 149 -2.61 9.87 4.52
CA CYS A 149 -2.46 8.42 4.61
C CYS A 149 -1.14 7.97 5.25
N MET A 150 -0.08 8.78 5.20
CA MET A 150 1.21 8.44 5.80
C MET A 150 1.35 8.91 7.26
N ASP A 151 0.45 9.74 7.76
CA ASP A 151 0.35 10.14 9.17
C ASP A 151 -0.83 9.42 9.84
N ARG A 152 -0.51 8.45 10.70
CA ARG A 152 -1.53 7.63 11.39
C ARG A 152 -2.48 8.48 12.25
N HIS A 153 -2.00 9.58 12.84
CA HIS A 153 -2.84 10.49 13.59
C HIS A 153 -3.84 11.21 12.67
N MET A 154 -3.40 11.71 11.50
CA MET A 154 -4.30 12.30 10.51
C MET A 154 -5.35 11.29 10.01
N THR A 155 -4.94 10.05 9.75
CA THR A 155 -5.86 8.97 9.36
C THR A 155 -6.94 8.73 10.43
N LYS A 156 -6.57 8.68 11.71
CA LYS A 156 -7.54 8.49 12.79
C LYS A 156 -8.48 9.69 12.95
N LEU A 157 -7.96 10.91 12.85
CA LEU A 157 -8.79 12.13 12.86
C LEU A 157 -9.76 12.19 11.67
N MET A 158 -9.33 11.72 10.51
CA MET A 158 -10.21 11.57 9.33
C MET A 158 -11.33 10.57 9.61
N PHE A 159 -11.05 9.41 10.21
CA PHE A 159 -12.09 8.44 10.56
C PHE A 159 -13.10 9.04 11.56
N ASP A 160 -12.63 9.82 12.53
CA ASP A 160 -13.52 10.51 13.47
C ASP A 160 -14.40 11.55 12.77
N ARG A 161 -13.81 12.36 11.88
CA ARG A 161 -14.53 13.37 11.10
C ARG A 161 -15.61 12.77 10.21
N LEU A 162 -15.35 11.57 9.65
CA LEU A 162 -16.30 10.82 8.81
C LEU A 162 -17.27 9.95 9.61
N ASN A 163 -17.15 9.95 10.94
CA ASN A 163 -17.92 9.06 11.83
C ASN A 163 -17.87 7.58 11.41
N LEU A 164 -16.66 7.10 11.08
CA LEU A 164 -16.44 5.73 10.66
C LEU A 164 -16.15 4.81 11.85
N PRO A 165 -16.62 3.56 11.82
CA PRO A 165 -16.24 2.55 12.81
C PRO A 165 -14.73 2.35 12.86
N ARG A 166 -14.17 2.41 14.04
CA ARG A 166 -12.73 2.20 14.29
C ARG A 166 -12.51 1.72 15.71
N VAL A 167 -11.34 1.18 15.97
CA VAL A 167 -10.92 0.85 17.34
C VAL A 167 -10.71 2.15 18.12
N GLU A 168 -10.97 2.16 19.41
CA GLU A 168 -10.67 3.30 20.29
C GLU A 168 -9.17 3.58 20.24
N TRP A 169 -8.84 4.86 20.15
CA TRP A 169 -7.47 5.31 19.99
C TRP A 169 -7.20 6.61 20.75
N ALA A 170 -5.92 6.85 21.02
CA ALA A 170 -5.43 8.08 21.62
C ALA A 170 -4.10 8.49 20.99
N TYR A 171 -3.81 9.78 20.99
CA TYR A 171 -2.52 10.35 20.63
C TYR A 171 -1.70 10.60 21.89
N ALA A 172 -0.40 10.34 21.85
CA ALA A 172 0.50 10.59 22.95
C ALA A 172 1.93 10.90 22.46
N GLY A 173 2.60 11.83 23.14
CA GLY A 173 3.99 12.21 22.92
C GLY A 173 4.94 11.72 24.02
N SER A 174 4.43 11.01 25.01
CA SER A 174 5.24 10.45 26.11
C SER A 174 4.57 9.25 26.79
N PRO A 175 5.32 8.43 27.54
CA PRO A 175 4.76 7.33 28.33
C PRO A 175 3.70 7.78 29.35
N GLU A 176 3.88 8.96 29.94
CA GLU A 176 2.92 9.56 30.90
C GLU A 176 1.59 9.88 30.21
N GLU A 177 1.65 10.46 29.01
CA GLU A 177 0.45 10.73 28.20
C GLU A 177 -0.25 9.44 27.80
N ILE A 178 0.49 8.38 27.42
CA ILE A 178 -0.09 7.07 27.14
C ILE A 178 -0.85 6.56 28.38
N ARG A 179 -0.24 6.58 29.55
CA ARG A 179 -0.89 6.14 30.79
C ARG A 179 -2.13 6.96 31.14
N LYS A 180 -2.14 8.24 30.76
CA LYS A 180 -3.27 9.14 31.01
C LYS A 180 -4.41 8.93 30.02
N THR A 181 -4.09 8.93 28.72
CA THR A 181 -5.09 8.94 27.64
C THR A 181 -5.67 7.57 27.33
N ALA A 182 -4.89 6.50 27.56
CA ALA A 182 -5.32 5.12 27.31
C ALA A 182 -5.88 4.38 28.54
N ARG A 183 -6.14 5.09 29.63
CA ARG A 183 -6.69 4.45 30.87
C ARG A 183 -7.99 3.70 30.65
N ASP A 184 -8.84 4.24 29.78
CA ASP A 184 -10.18 3.71 29.56
C ASP A 184 -10.20 2.55 28.57
N PHE A 185 -9.08 2.28 27.87
CA PHE A 185 -9.03 1.22 26.85
C PHE A 185 -8.89 -0.19 27.44
N ASN A 186 -8.52 -0.32 28.70
CA ASN A 186 -8.05 -1.55 29.31
C ASN A 186 -6.80 -2.13 28.62
N LEU A 187 -6.01 -2.88 29.38
CA LEU A 187 -4.85 -3.57 28.84
C LEU A 187 -5.26 -4.92 28.23
N PRO A 188 -4.56 -5.40 27.21
CA PRO A 188 -3.41 -4.78 26.56
C PRO A 188 -3.78 -3.63 25.63
N VAL A 189 -2.81 -2.73 25.34
CA VAL A 189 -2.92 -1.68 24.32
C VAL A 189 -1.83 -1.86 23.27
N ILE A 190 -2.11 -1.39 22.05
CA ILE A 190 -1.14 -1.37 20.93
C ILE A 190 -0.58 0.04 20.83
N ILE A 191 0.75 0.16 20.76
CA ILE A 191 1.45 1.42 20.58
C ILE A 191 2.10 1.40 19.18
N LYS A 192 1.77 2.40 18.35
CA LYS A 192 2.19 2.50 16.96
C LYS A 192 2.87 3.85 16.70
N PRO A 193 4.03 3.91 16.02
CA PRO A 193 4.58 5.20 15.55
C PRO A 193 3.64 5.86 14.55
N LEU A 194 3.72 7.19 14.39
CA LEU A 194 2.88 7.92 13.45
C LEU A 194 3.15 7.52 12.00
N MET A 195 4.42 7.34 11.64
CA MET A 195 4.82 6.95 10.29
C MET A 195 5.61 5.65 10.33
N THR A 196 5.05 4.60 9.75
CA THR A 196 5.72 3.30 9.58
C THR A 196 4.96 2.45 8.57
N SER A 197 5.60 1.39 8.07
CA SER A 197 4.97 0.37 7.23
C SER A 197 5.33 -1.03 7.70
N SER A 198 4.57 -2.02 7.25
CA SER A 198 4.79 -3.45 7.56
C SER A 198 4.89 -3.73 9.07
N GLY A 199 4.19 -2.94 9.90
CA GLY A 199 4.16 -3.12 11.36
C GLY A 199 5.45 -2.80 12.11
N HIS A 200 6.46 -2.20 11.47
CA HIS A 200 7.69 -1.80 12.15
C HIS A 200 7.39 -0.81 13.28
N GLY A 201 7.97 -1.04 14.45
CA GLY A 201 7.75 -0.21 15.63
C GLY A 201 6.41 -0.43 16.34
N THR A 202 5.49 -1.23 15.77
CA THR A 202 4.24 -1.60 16.46
C THR A 202 4.55 -2.57 17.58
N THR A 203 4.05 -2.29 18.78
CA THR A 203 4.27 -3.13 19.97
C THR A 203 3.03 -3.18 20.84
N ILE A 204 2.97 -4.15 21.74
CA ILE A 204 1.84 -4.37 22.64
C ILE A 204 2.33 -4.23 24.07
N ALA A 205 1.69 -3.34 24.84
CA ALA A 205 1.88 -3.27 26.29
C ALA A 205 0.79 -4.09 26.99
N HIS A 206 1.20 -5.15 27.67
CA HIS A 206 0.29 -6.06 28.40
C HIS A 206 -0.04 -5.56 29.81
N GLN A 207 0.84 -4.74 30.36
CA GLN A 207 0.70 -4.11 31.68
C GLN A 207 1.28 -2.69 31.64
N TRP A 208 0.92 -1.87 32.62
CA TRP A 208 1.36 -0.46 32.64
C TRP A 208 2.86 -0.26 32.82
N SER A 209 3.57 -1.25 33.36
CA SER A 209 5.04 -1.26 33.44
C SER A 209 5.71 -1.41 32.08
N ASP A 210 5.05 -2.00 31.09
CA ASP A 210 5.61 -2.24 29.75
C ASP A 210 5.56 -0.99 28.86
N VAL A 211 4.77 0.04 29.23
CA VAL A 211 4.48 1.19 28.39
C VAL A 211 5.73 1.98 28.01
N GLU A 212 6.70 2.11 28.92
CA GLU A 212 7.93 2.85 28.69
C GLU A 212 8.80 2.16 27.62
N GLU A 213 9.05 0.86 27.79
CA GLU A 213 9.80 0.07 26.81
C GLU A 213 9.09 0.00 25.47
N ALA A 214 7.77 -0.13 25.47
CA ALA A 214 6.93 -0.18 24.28
C ALA A 214 6.94 1.16 23.51
N TYR A 215 6.91 2.27 24.23
CA TYR A 215 7.03 3.60 23.63
C TYR A 215 8.41 3.83 23.02
N ASP A 216 9.49 3.53 23.76
CA ASP A 216 10.86 3.67 23.28
C ASP A 216 11.09 2.81 22.02
N PHE A 217 10.56 1.58 22.02
CA PHE A 217 10.61 0.70 20.86
C PHE A 217 9.89 1.33 19.66
N ALA A 218 8.68 1.87 19.85
CA ALA A 218 7.90 2.50 18.78
C ALA A 218 8.64 3.70 18.19
N VAL A 219 9.14 4.61 19.03
CA VAL A 219 9.86 5.82 18.59
C VAL A 219 11.16 5.46 17.87
N LYS A 220 11.93 4.50 18.38
CA LYS A 220 13.21 4.06 17.77
C LYS A 220 13.02 3.46 16.37
N HIS A 221 11.90 2.81 16.10
CA HIS A 221 11.62 2.12 14.85
C HIS A 221 10.67 2.90 13.93
N ALA A 222 10.31 4.14 14.27
CA ALA A 222 9.58 5.03 13.40
C ALA A 222 10.35 5.32 12.10
N ARG A 223 9.67 5.49 10.98
CA ARG A 223 10.27 5.92 9.70
C ARG A 223 10.32 7.44 9.54
N GLY A 224 9.53 8.17 10.32
CA GLY A 224 9.52 9.63 10.40
C GLY A 224 10.40 10.17 11.52
N LYS A 225 10.48 11.52 11.59
CA LYS A 225 11.05 12.24 12.72
C LYS A 225 9.93 12.54 13.71
N GLY A 226 10.17 12.38 15.00
CA GLY A 226 9.20 12.66 16.05
C GLY A 226 9.18 11.55 17.11
N SER A 227 8.59 11.89 18.24
CA SER A 227 8.42 10.98 19.38
C SER A 227 6.95 10.63 19.64
N GLU A 228 6.07 11.04 18.72
CA GLU A 228 4.64 10.84 18.89
C GLU A 228 4.21 9.45 18.45
N VAL A 229 3.18 8.95 19.13
CA VAL A 229 2.60 7.63 18.86
C VAL A 229 1.06 7.70 18.87
N VAL A 230 0.45 6.73 18.21
CA VAL A 230 -0.96 6.40 18.37
C VAL A 230 -1.06 5.15 19.25
N VAL A 231 -1.93 5.22 20.24
CA VAL A 231 -2.26 4.11 21.14
C VAL A 231 -3.66 3.62 20.81
N GLU A 232 -3.82 2.33 20.61
CA GLU A 232 -5.09 1.72 20.25
C GLU A 232 -5.47 0.62 21.26
N ARG A 233 -6.77 0.47 21.50
CA ARG A 233 -7.29 -0.68 22.22
C ARG A 233 -6.95 -1.96 21.45
N PHE A 234 -6.47 -2.97 22.16
CA PHE A 234 -6.26 -4.28 21.56
C PHE A 234 -7.60 -5.01 21.37
N LEU A 235 -7.75 -5.67 20.21
CA LEU A 235 -8.92 -6.50 19.87
C LEU A 235 -8.53 -7.99 19.92
N PRO A 236 -8.66 -8.68 21.08
CA PRO A 236 -8.30 -10.09 21.17
C PRO A 236 -9.19 -10.98 20.30
N GLU A 237 -10.44 -10.55 20.05
CA GLU A 237 -11.43 -11.25 19.23
C GLU A 237 -11.02 -11.35 17.77
N LEU A 238 -10.20 -10.42 17.28
CA LEU A 238 -9.70 -10.44 15.90
C LEU A 238 -8.97 -11.74 15.57
N LYS A 239 -8.16 -12.25 16.51
CA LYS A 239 -7.40 -13.49 16.31
C LYS A 239 -8.24 -14.77 16.40
N SER A 240 -9.33 -14.76 17.13
CA SER A 240 -10.15 -15.95 17.42
C SER A 240 -11.44 -16.02 16.61
N ARG A 241 -12.05 -14.87 16.28
CA ARG A 241 -13.38 -14.76 15.69
C ARG A 241 -13.46 -13.67 14.60
N GLY A 242 -12.32 -13.12 14.19
CA GLY A 242 -12.22 -12.08 13.19
C GLY A 242 -11.27 -12.44 12.06
N THR A 243 -11.19 -11.54 11.09
CA THR A 243 -10.22 -11.59 9.99
C THR A 243 -9.82 -10.19 9.57
N GLU A 244 -8.70 -10.08 8.87
CA GLU A 244 -8.20 -8.83 8.33
C GLU A 244 -8.58 -8.71 6.84
N ILE A 245 -9.04 -7.52 6.45
CA ILE A 245 -9.51 -7.21 5.09
C ILE A 245 -8.75 -6.00 4.58
N THR A 246 -8.35 -6.03 3.33
CA THR A 246 -7.98 -4.83 2.57
C THR A 246 -9.05 -4.58 1.52
N GLN A 247 -9.83 -3.52 1.71
CA GLN A 247 -10.75 -3.05 0.68
C GLN A 247 -10.01 -2.09 -0.25
N LEU A 248 -9.77 -2.55 -1.46
CA LEU A 248 -9.25 -1.71 -2.53
C LEU A 248 -10.40 -0.91 -3.14
N VAL A 249 -10.20 0.40 -3.27
CA VAL A 249 -11.15 1.33 -3.88
C VAL A 249 -10.40 2.27 -4.81
N VAL A 250 -10.98 2.57 -5.96
CA VAL A 250 -10.34 3.44 -6.96
C VAL A 250 -11.23 4.60 -7.33
N ARG A 251 -10.63 5.79 -7.42
CA ARG A 251 -11.23 6.97 -8.03
C ARG A 251 -10.63 7.15 -9.43
N HIS A 252 -11.47 7.16 -10.45
CA HIS A 252 -11.04 7.12 -11.84
C HIS A 252 -12.06 7.78 -12.77
N PHE A 253 -11.69 8.02 -14.02
CA PHE A 253 -12.66 8.34 -15.06
C PHE A 253 -13.33 7.07 -15.56
N ASN A 254 -14.65 7.09 -15.66
CA ASN A 254 -15.43 6.05 -16.33
C ASN A 254 -15.47 6.27 -17.86
N GLY A 255 -16.18 5.40 -18.59
CA GLY A 255 -16.34 5.50 -20.04
C GLY A 255 -17.02 6.79 -20.54
N ASP A 256 -17.73 7.52 -19.68
CA ASP A 256 -18.36 8.82 -19.98
C ASP A 256 -17.44 10.01 -19.64
N GLY A 257 -16.22 9.79 -19.19
CA GLY A 257 -15.30 10.84 -18.76
C GLY A 257 -15.65 11.49 -17.42
N LYS A 258 -16.45 10.82 -16.58
CA LYS A 258 -16.80 11.32 -15.24
C LYS A 258 -15.95 10.64 -14.18
N ILE A 259 -15.54 11.41 -13.16
CA ILE A 259 -14.88 10.83 -11.99
C ILE A 259 -15.89 10.04 -11.17
N VAL A 260 -15.61 8.78 -10.97
CA VAL A 260 -16.41 7.83 -10.17
C VAL A 260 -15.55 7.12 -9.13
N THR A 261 -16.20 6.57 -8.11
CA THR A 261 -15.57 5.72 -7.09
C THR A 261 -16.03 4.29 -7.32
N SER A 262 -15.10 3.39 -7.63
CA SER A 262 -15.38 1.97 -7.87
C SER A 262 -14.65 1.08 -6.88
N MET A 263 -15.28 -0.06 -6.53
CA MET A 263 -14.75 -1.02 -5.57
C MET A 263 -14.14 -2.21 -6.29
N LEU A 264 -12.95 -2.61 -5.89
CA LEU A 264 -12.44 -3.93 -6.23
C LEU A 264 -12.99 -4.95 -5.22
N PRO A 265 -13.00 -6.25 -5.54
CA PRO A 265 -13.30 -7.28 -4.54
C PRO A 265 -12.41 -7.13 -3.30
N PRO A 266 -12.96 -7.25 -2.07
CA PRO A 266 -12.17 -7.17 -0.85
C PRO A 266 -11.18 -8.32 -0.79
N VAL A 267 -9.94 -8.02 -0.40
CA VAL A 267 -8.87 -9.01 -0.22
C VAL A 267 -8.83 -9.40 1.25
N GLU A 268 -9.01 -10.66 1.53
CA GLU A 268 -8.84 -11.19 2.89
C GLU A 268 -7.38 -11.62 3.09
N HIS A 269 -6.82 -11.38 4.28
CA HIS A 269 -5.42 -11.65 4.53
C HIS A 269 -5.13 -12.03 5.99
N ARG A 270 -3.93 -12.55 6.23
CA ARG A 270 -3.44 -12.90 7.57
C ARG A 270 -2.03 -12.40 7.81
N ARG A 271 -1.79 -12.01 9.07
CA ARG A 271 -0.49 -11.62 9.61
C ARG A 271 -0.25 -12.38 10.92
N PRO A 272 0.58 -13.43 10.95
CA PRO A 272 0.92 -14.13 12.19
C PRO A 272 1.67 -13.25 13.21
N GLY A 273 2.03 -12.06 12.84
CA GLY A 273 2.65 -11.00 13.62
C GLY A 273 2.23 -9.66 13.06
N ALA A 274 3.16 -8.74 12.89
CA ALA A 274 2.90 -7.45 12.25
C ALA A 274 3.13 -7.47 10.73
N THR A 275 3.84 -8.48 10.20
CA THR A 275 4.25 -8.55 8.78
C THR A 275 3.23 -9.33 7.96
N TYR A 276 2.92 -8.82 6.75
CA TYR A 276 2.10 -9.53 5.76
C TYR A 276 2.64 -10.94 5.49
N HIS A 277 1.76 -11.91 5.45
CA HIS A 277 2.09 -13.32 5.29
C HIS A 277 1.37 -13.99 4.13
N GLU A 278 0.04 -13.90 4.10
CA GLU A 278 -0.77 -14.43 3.02
C GLU A 278 -2.01 -13.59 2.76
N SER A 279 -2.50 -13.60 1.51
CA SER A 279 -3.77 -12.99 1.12
C SER A 279 -4.49 -13.85 0.09
N TRP A 280 -5.81 -13.70 0.00
CA TRP A 280 -6.61 -14.46 -0.95
C TRP A 280 -7.83 -13.71 -1.48
N LEU A 281 -8.26 -14.16 -2.65
CA LEU A 281 -9.48 -13.78 -3.33
C LEU A 281 -10.20 -15.04 -3.84
N PRO A 282 -11.54 -15.06 -3.83
CA PRO A 282 -12.42 -14.10 -3.18
C PRO A 282 -12.33 -14.16 -1.64
N ALA A 283 -12.73 -13.09 -0.96
CA ALA A 283 -12.84 -13.08 0.50
C ALA A 283 -13.99 -14.00 0.95
N THR A 284 -13.89 -14.51 2.19
CA THR A 284 -14.87 -15.45 2.77
C THR A 284 -15.82 -14.80 3.78
N ILE A 285 -15.72 -13.47 3.96
CA ILE A 285 -16.61 -12.72 4.85
C ILE A 285 -18.05 -12.66 4.28
N PRO A 286 -19.06 -12.51 5.14
CA PRO A 286 -20.45 -12.36 4.70
C PRO A 286 -20.65 -11.16 3.78
N GLU A 287 -21.60 -11.24 2.86
CA GLU A 287 -21.93 -10.16 1.91
C GLU A 287 -22.27 -8.83 2.61
N GLU A 288 -22.93 -8.88 3.76
CA GLU A 288 -23.18 -7.70 4.60
C GLU A 288 -21.88 -7.03 5.07
N ALA A 289 -20.89 -7.82 5.45
CA ALA A 289 -19.57 -7.32 5.83
C ALA A 289 -18.83 -6.70 4.64
N VAL A 290 -18.91 -7.33 3.44
CA VAL A 290 -18.38 -6.76 2.20
C VAL A 290 -18.97 -5.38 1.95
N ARG A 291 -20.29 -5.23 2.06
CA ARG A 291 -20.98 -3.96 1.85
C ARG A 291 -20.52 -2.89 2.85
N LYS A 292 -20.39 -3.23 4.15
CA LYS A 292 -19.88 -2.33 5.19
C LYS A 292 -18.41 -1.90 4.90
N CYS A 293 -17.56 -2.82 4.44
CA CYS A 293 -16.19 -2.52 4.03
C CYS A 293 -16.17 -1.50 2.89
N GLN A 294 -16.93 -1.76 1.85
CA GLN A 294 -17.02 -0.91 0.66
C GLN A 294 -17.58 0.47 0.97
N GLU A 295 -18.62 0.56 1.79
CA GLU A 295 -19.21 1.84 2.20
C GLU A 295 -18.19 2.71 2.95
N SER A 296 -17.46 2.15 3.91
CA SER A 296 -16.43 2.86 4.65
C SER A 296 -15.29 3.32 3.72
N ALA A 297 -14.79 2.43 2.86
CA ALA A 297 -13.72 2.72 1.93
C ALA A 297 -14.11 3.79 0.91
N GLY A 298 -15.34 3.75 0.41
CA GLY A 298 -15.89 4.77 -0.48
C GLY A 298 -15.89 6.16 0.15
N LYS A 299 -16.39 6.29 1.38
CA LYS A 299 -16.38 7.57 2.13
C LYS A 299 -14.97 8.11 2.32
N ILE A 300 -13.98 7.23 2.61
CA ILE A 300 -12.58 7.61 2.76
C ILE A 300 -11.99 8.11 1.44
N ALA A 301 -12.17 7.35 0.36
CA ALA A 301 -11.67 7.72 -0.96
C ALA A 301 -12.30 9.03 -1.47
N GLU A 302 -13.59 9.22 -1.25
CA GLU A 302 -14.30 10.47 -1.59
C GLU A 302 -13.86 11.65 -0.74
N PHE A 303 -13.51 11.43 0.54
CA PHE A 303 -12.98 12.51 1.40
C PHE A 303 -11.63 12.98 0.89
N ILE A 304 -10.69 12.07 0.64
CA ILE A 304 -9.34 12.40 0.14
C ILE A 304 -9.42 12.96 -1.29
N GLY A 305 -10.21 12.34 -2.14
CA GLY A 305 -10.46 12.79 -3.51
C GLY A 305 -9.36 12.50 -4.50
N GLY A 306 -9.43 13.16 -5.66
CA GLY A 306 -8.48 13.02 -6.77
C GLY A 306 -8.63 11.71 -7.52
N LEU A 307 -7.54 11.23 -8.14
CA LEU A 307 -7.50 10.01 -8.95
C LEU A 307 -6.44 9.06 -8.41
N GLY A 308 -6.75 7.78 -8.33
CA GLY A 308 -5.85 6.74 -7.86
C GLY A 308 -6.55 5.66 -7.04
N ILE A 309 -5.79 4.62 -6.71
CA ILE A 309 -6.24 3.55 -5.85
C ILE A 309 -5.99 3.89 -4.37
N PHE A 310 -6.89 3.44 -3.53
CA PHE A 310 -6.75 3.48 -2.07
C PHE A 310 -6.90 2.06 -1.54
N ALA A 311 -6.08 1.71 -0.59
CA ALA A 311 -6.17 0.46 0.15
C ALA A 311 -6.58 0.77 1.59
N VAL A 312 -7.78 0.36 1.98
CA VAL A 312 -8.32 0.55 3.32
C VAL A 312 -8.19 -0.76 4.08
N GLU A 313 -7.28 -0.81 5.04
CA GLU A 313 -7.17 -1.94 5.95
C GLU A 313 -8.29 -1.91 6.99
N GLN A 314 -8.97 -3.02 7.15
CA GLN A 314 -10.13 -3.16 8.03
C GLN A 314 -10.07 -4.46 8.81
N PHE A 315 -10.62 -4.45 10.01
CA PHE A 315 -10.85 -5.66 10.80
C PHE A 315 -12.34 -6.02 10.73
N TYR A 316 -12.63 -7.24 10.37
CA TYR A 316 -13.97 -7.82 10.53
C TYR A 316 -13.98 -8.67 11.80
N VAL A 317 -14.86 -8.34 12.73
CA VAL A 317 -15.02 -9.05 14.01
C VAL A 317 -16.52 -9.15 14.33
N GLU A 318 -17.06 -10.37 14.37
CA GLU A 318 -18.43 -10.67 14.84
C GLU A 318 -19.54 -9.81 14.19
N GLY A 319 -19.42 -9.53 12.91
CA GLY A 319 -20.41 -8.74 12.15
C GLY A 319 -20.09 -7.25 12.04
N GLU A 320 -19.09 -6.77 12.77
CA GLU A 320 -18.68 -5.37 12.74
C GLU A 320 -17.36 -5.17 11.97
N ILE A 321 -17.25 -4.00 11.34
CA ILE A 321 -16.05 -3.57 10.63
C ILE A 321 -15.39 -2.43 11.42
N TYR A 322 -14.07 -2.50 11.54
CA TYR A 322 -13.26 -1.44 12.15
C TYR A 322 -12.20 -0.98 11.16
N ASN A 323 -12.20 0.29 10.77
CA ASN A 323 -11.16 0.86 9.90
C ASN A 323 -9.85 1.01 10.70
N ASN A 324 -8.77 0.49 10.17
CA ASN A 324 -7.46 0.47 10.81
C ASN A 324 -6.50 1.49 10.21
N GLU A 325 -6.23 1.38 8.92
CA GLU A 325 -5.22 2.16 8.20
C GLU A 325 -5.66 2.41 6.75
N VAL A 326 -5.10 3.45 6.12
CA VAL A 326 -5.35 3.75 4.70
C VAL A 326 -4.03 4.05 4.01
N ALA A 327 -3.83 3.48 2.84
CA ALA A 327 -2.79 3.86 1.90
C ALA A 327 -3.44 4.43 0.62
N ASN A 328 -2.94 5.55 0.10
CA ASN A 328 -3.38 6.12 -1.19
C ASN A 328 -2.52 5.57 -2.35
N ARG A 329 -2.33 4.27 -2.37
CA ARG A 329 -1.48 3.52 -3.30
C ARG A 329 -1.85 2.04 -3.30
N PRO A 330 -1.33 1.23 -4.26
CA PRO A 330 -1.38 -0.22 -4.18
C PRO A 330 -0.85 -0.77 -2.85
N HIS A 331 -1.28 -1.95 -2.44
CA HIS A 331 -0.99 -2.51 -1.14
C HIS A 331 -0.46 -3.95 -1.24
N ASP A 332 0.48 -4.32 -0.36
CA ASP A 332 1.09 -5.66 -0.32
C ASP A 332 0.06 -6.81 -0.36
N THR A 333 -1.06 -6.64 0.32
CA THR A 333 -2.13 -7.66 0.36
C THR A 333 -2.89 -7.73 -0.95
N GLY A 334 -2.93 -6.64 -1.72
CA GLY A 334 -3.61 -6.52 -3.00
C GLY A 334 -2.88 -7.19 -4.16
N MET A 335 -1.61 -7.57 -4.01
CA MET A 335 -0.82 -8.17 -5.08
C MET A 335 -1.46 -9.43 -5.69
N ILE A 336 -2.33 -10.15 -4.95
CA ILE A 336 -3.10 -11.30 -5.48
C ILE A 336 -4.03 -10.91 -6.64
N THR A 337 -4.41 -9.63 -6.76
CA THR A 337 -5.22 -9.12 -7.88
C THR A 337 -4.59 -9.40 -9.23
N ARG A 338 -3.25 -9.46 -9.32
CA ARG A 338 -2.49 -9.78 -10.53
C ARG A 338 -2.95 -11.07 -11.22
N TRP A 339 -3.45 -12.02 -10.46
CA TRP A 339 -3.87 -13.33 -10.98
C TRP A 339 -5.37 -13.55 -10.96
N MET A 340 -6.08 -12.77 -10.16
CA MET A 340 -7.50 -12.98 -9.90
C MET A 340 -8.41 -12.00 -10.62
N LEU A 341 -7.94 -10.78 -10.94
CA LEU A 341 -8.76 -9.75 -11.59
C LEU A 341 -8.30 -9.49 -13.03
N ASN A 342 -9.17 -8.85 -13.82
CA ASN A 342 -8.84 -8.43 -15.19
C ASN A 342 -7.76 -7.35 -15.21
N LEU A 343 -7.84 -6.35 -14.32
CA LEU A 343 -6.76 -5.43 -14.02
C LEU A 343 -6.26 -5.66 -12.59
N ASP A 344 -4.96 -5.77 -12.45
CA ASP A 344 -4.32 -5.77 -11.13
C ASP A 344 -4.28 -4.35 -10.52
N GLU A 345 -4.03 -4.26 -9.23
CA GLU A 345 -3.99 -2.98 -8.52
C GLU A 345 -2.94 -2.00 -9.06
N GLY A 346 -1.83 -2.49 -9.64
CA GLY A 346 -0.81 -1.65 -10.28
C GLY A 346 -1.31 -1.05 -11.59
N ALA A 347 -2.00 -1.84 -12.40
CA ALA A 347 -2.67 -1.37 -13.61
C ALA A 347 -3.76 -0.34 -13.29
N VAL A 348 -4.56 -0.61 -12.26
CA VAL A 348 -5.59 0.31 -11.76
C VAL A 348 -4.95 1.63 -11.30
N GLN A 349 -3.82 1.58 -10.57
CA GLN A 349 -3.09 2.78 -10.15
C GLN A 349 -2.61 3.59 -11.37
N LEU A 350 -1.94 2.96 -12.31
CA LEU A 350 -1.43 3.61 -13.51
C LEU A 350 -2.55 4.31 -14.29
N LEU A 351 -3.60 3.56 -14.66
CA LEU A 351 -4.68 4.08 -15.50
C LEU A 351 -5.43 5.21 -14.81
N SER A 352 -5.81 5.00 -13.54
CA SER A 352 -6.58 6.01 -12.80
C SER A 352 -5.80 7.32 -12.63
N THR A 353 -4.54 7.26 -12.18
CA THR A 353 -3.76 8.46 -11.87
C THR A 353 -3.37 9.25 -13.11
N LEU A 354 -3.14 8.60 -14.24
CA LEU A 354 -2.94 9.28 -15.53
C LEU A 354 -4.24 9.88 -16.08
N GLY A 355 -5.40 9.50 -15.56
CA GLY A 355 -6.69 9.95 -16.07
C GLY A 355 -7.15 9.17 -17.31
N LEU A 356 -6.69 7.93 -17.45
CA LEU A 356 -7.20 6.99 -18.43
C LEU A 356 -8.45 6.30 -17.90
N PRO A 357 -9.47 6.00 -18.73
CA PRO A 357 -10.71 5.42 -18.27
C PRO A 357 -10.52 3.97 -17.79
N ILE A 358 -11.25 3.61 -16.74
CA ILE A 358 -11.42 2.23 -16.28
C ILE A 358 -12.89 1.88 -16.44
N LEU A 359 -13.18 0.74 -17.06
CA LEU A 359 -14.53 0.25 -17.26
C LEU A 359 -14.94 -0.72 -16.15
N GLU A 360 -16.23 -0.92 -15.96
CA GLU A 360 -16.75 -1.78 -14.88
C GLU A 360 -16.19 -3.22 -14.97
N GLY A 361 -16.14 -3.80 -16.17
CA GLY A 361 -15.62 -5.14 -16.40
C GLY A 361 -14.12 -5.29 -16.12
N ASP A 362 -13.35 -4.20 -16.09
CA ASP A 362 -11.92 -4.21 -15.81
C ASP A 362 -11.60 -4.61 -14.37
N LEU A 363 -12.51 -4.34 -13.44
CA LEU A 363 -12.37 -4.60 -12.00
C LEU A 363 -12.95 -5.96 -11.56
N GLU A 364 -13.49 -6.75 -12.51
CA GLU A 364 -14.07 -8.05 -12.24
C GLU A 364 -13.03 -9.18 -12.14
N PHE A 365 -13.48 -10.32 -11.63
CA PHE A 365 -12.69 -11.55 -11.58
C PHE A 365 -12.38 -12.10 -12.98
N ALA A 366 -11.10 -12.21 -13.31
CA ALA A 366 -10.59 -12.97 -14.45
C ALA A 366 -10.67 -14.48 -14.21
N ARG A 367 -10.53 -14.92 -12.95
CA ARG A 367 -10.66 -16.32 -12.54
C ARG A 367 -11.87 -16.47 -11.62
N ARG A 368 -12.77 -17.38 -11.98
CA ARG A 368 -14.00 -17.67 -11.23
C ARG A 368 -14.01 -19.14 -10.81
N GLY A 369 -14.70 -19.45 -9.72
CA GLY A 369 -14.86 -20.83 -9.22
C GLY A 369 -13.64 -21.40 -8.48
N VAL A 370 -12.63 -20.58 -8.23
CA VAL A 370 -11.44 -20.95 -7.44
C VAL A 370 -11.04 -19.84 -6.50
N TYR A 371 -10.40 -20.19 -5.40
CA TYR A 371 -9.64 -19.28 -4.58
C TYR A 371 -8.22 -19.14 -5.14
N GLY A 372 -7.72 -17.92 -5.24
CA GLY A 372 -6.33 -17.62 -5.47
C GLY A 372 -5.70 -17.18 -4.15
N VAL A 373 -4.64 -17.82 -3.72
CA VAL A 373 -3.91 -17.50 -2.49
C VAL A 373 -2.49 -17.10 -2.84
N ALA A 374 -2.06 -15.94 -2.38
CA ALA A 374 -0.67 -15.50 -2.43
C ALA A 374 -0.03 -15.62 -1.05
N HIS A 375 1.04 -16.38 -0.94
CA HIS A 375 1.84 -16.54 0.25
C HIS A 375 3.23 -15.93 0.05
N VAL A 376 3.71 -15.17 1.03
CA VAL A 376 5.01 -14.52 0.93
C VAL A 376 6.14 -15.55 0.93
N VAL A 377 7.13 -15.32 0.06
CA VAL A 377 8.41 -16.02 0.06
C VAL A 377 9.42 -15.19 0.83
N LEU A 378 9.89 -15.69 1.95
CA LEU A 378 10.85 -14.99 2.81
C LEU A 378 12.29 -15.40 2.49
N ALA A 379 13.23 -14.50 2.72
CA ALA A 379 14.63 -14.86 2.67
C ALA A 379 14.95 -15.92 3.74
N PRO A 380 15.71 -16.99 3.40
CA PRO A 380 16.08 -18.03 4.34
C PRO A 380 16.78 -17.46 5.59
N LYS A 381 16.58 -18.10 6.73
CA LYS A 381 17.27 -17.73 7.96
C LYS A 381 18.77 -18.01 7.85
N ARG A 382 19.57 -17.09 8.41
CA ARG A 382 21.02 -17.23 8.56
C ARG A 382 21.43 -16.96 10.01
N GLU A 383 22.49 -17.60 10.45
CA GLU A 383 22.99 -17.45 11.83
C GLU A 383 23.55 -16.04 12.09
N ASP A 384 24.16 -15.41 11.07
CA ASP A 384 24.77 -14.08 11.20
C ASP A 384 23.80 -12.90 11.07
N HIS A 385 22.53 -13.16 10.71
CA HIS A 385 21.47 -12.16 10.53
C HIS A 385 21.83 -10.97 9.61
N ARG A 386 22.88 -11.08 8.78
CA ARG A 386 23.35 -9.98 7.94
C ARG A 386 22.63 -9.94 6.61
N GLU A 387 22.54 -8.74 6.05
CA GLU A 387 22.16 -8.56 4.67
C GLU A 387 23.30 -9.02 3.76
N ALA A 388 22.98 -9.77 2.73
CA ALA A 388 23.95 -10.27 1.77
C ALA A 388 23.35 -10.33 0.36
N PRO A 389 24.20 -10.18 -0.69
CA PRO A 389 23.73 -10.22 -2.07
C PRO A 389 23.12 -11.57 -2.42
N VAL A 390 22.03 -11.54 -3.17
CA VAL A 390 21.44 -12.75 -3.74
C VAL A 390 22.37 -13.30 -4.82
N LYS A 391 22.78 -14.56 -4.68
CA LYS A 391 23.64 -15.25 -5.66
C LYS A 391 22.83 -15.91 -6.77
N CYS A 392 21.78 -16.61 -6.39
CA CYS A 392 20.84 -17.20 -7.34
C CYS A 392 19.57 -17.65 -6.62
N TRP A 393 18.52 -17.84 -7.38
CA TRP A 393 17.35 -18.63 -6.96
C TRP A 393 17.04 -19.68 -8.03
N ARG A 394 16.70 -20.90 -7.60
CA ARG A 394 16.57 -22.03 -8.49
C ARG A 394 15.11 -22.22 -8.95
N LEU A 395 14.63 -21.29 -9.76
CA LEU A 395 13.26 -21.30 -10.30
C LEU A 395 12.88 -22.64 -10.92
N TRP A 396 13.82 -23.25 -11.65
CA TRP A 396 13.58 -24.51 -12.35
C TRP A 396 13.23 -25.67 -11.39
N GLU A 397 13.85 -25.71 -10.21
CA GLU A 397 13.54 -26.70 -9.19
C GLU A 397 12.15 -26.45 -8.59
N VAL A 398 11.77 -25.21 -8.39
CA VAL A 398 10.44 -24.82 -7.86
C VAL A 398 9.35 -25.20 -8.88
N LYS A 399 9.52 -24.89 -10.15
CA LYS A 399 8.53 -25.23 -11.20
C LYS A 399 8.35 -26.76 -11.31
N ARG A 400 9.43 -27.54 -11.26
CA ARG A 400 9.35 -29.03 -11.24
C ARG A 400 8.68 -29.57 -9.99
N TYR A 401 8.91 -28.93 -8.82
CA TYR A 401 8.21 -29.30 -7.61
C TYR A 401 6.70 -29.09 -7.73
N MET A 402 6.27 -27.94 -8.24
CA MET A 402 4.84 -27.65 -8.46
C MET A 402 4.22 -28.66 -9.43
N GLU A 403 4.90 -28.97 -10.54
CA GLU A 403 4.45 -29.94 -11.54
C GLU A 403 4.30 -31.34 -10.93
N ALA A 404 5.31 -31.82 -10.21
CA ALA A 404 5.31 -33.13 -9.56
C ALA A 404 4.19 -33.29 -8.53
N LYS A 405 3.79 -32.19 -7.90
CA LYS A 405 2.66 -32.12 -6.94
C LYS A 405 1.31 -31.93 -7.61
N GLY A 406 1.26 -31.62 -8.91
CA GLY A 406 0.03 -31.24 -9.61
C GLY A 406 -0.57 -29.93 -9.11
N TYR A 407 0.26 -29.00 -8.64
CA TYR A 407 -0.20 -27.72 -8.11
C TYR A 407 -0.39 -26.70 -9.23
N GLN A 408 -1.61 -26.16 -9.33
CA GLN A 408 -1.89 -25.02 -10.17
C GLN A 408 -1.51 -23.76 -9.40
N GLY A 409 -0.64 -22.94 -9.97
CA GLY A 409 -0.14 -21.75 -9.28
C GLY A 409 0.90 -21.02 -10.10
N ASP A 410 1.46 -20.01 -9.49
CA ASP A 410 2.52 -19.19 -10.07
C ASP A 410 3.53 -18.75 -9.00
N LEU A 411 4.59 -18.09 -9.45
CA LEU A 411 5.65 -17.58 -8.62
C LEU A 411 6.08 -16.20 -9.14
N TRP A 412 6.07 -15.21 -8.25
CA TRP A 412 6.62 -13.89 -8.54
C TRP A 412 7.81 -13.61 -7.63
N TYR A 413 9.00 -13.60 -8.20
CA TYR A 413 10.21 -13.19 -7.52
C TYR A 413 10.42 -11.69 -7.73
N PHE A 414 10.58 -10.93 -6.64
CA PHE A 414 10.62 -9.46 -6.69
C PHE A 414 11.93 -8.88 -7.24
N GLY A 415 12.94 -9.71 -7.48
CA GLY A 415 14.22 -9.22 -8.02
C GLY A 415 15.07 -8.42 -7.03
N LYS A 416 14.81 -8.48 -5.73
CA LYS A 416 15.59 -7.76 -4.73
C LYS A 416 17.04 -8.21 -4.74
N PRO A 417 18.05 -7.28 -4.80
CA PRO A 417 19.45 -7.63 -5.03
C PRO A 417 20.13 -8.27 -3.82
N ALA A 418 19.60 -8.02 -2.63
CA ALA A 418 20.12 -8.55 -1.38
C ALA A 418 19.01 -9.16 -0.54
N ALA A 419 19.37 -10.07 0.36
CA ALA A 419 18.49 -10.74 1.28
C ALA A 419 19.01 -10.63 2.72
N TYR A 420 18.09 -10.53 3.66
CA TYR A 420 18.33 -10.68 5.10
C TYR A 420 17.18 -11.49 5.70
N PRO A 421 17.34 -12.16 6.84
CA PRO A 421 16.31 -12.99 7.43
C PRO A 421 14.97 -12.28 7.58
N GLY A 422 13.92 -12.88 7.02
CA GLY A 422 12.57 -12.31 7.04
C GLY A 422 12.28 -11.25 5.97
N ARG A 423 13.25 -10.89 5.10
CA ARG A 423 12.97 -10.04 3.93
C ARG A 423 12.04 -10.76 2.96
N ARG A 424 10.98 -10.09 2.53
CA ARG A 424 10.08 -10.60 1.48
C ARG A 424 10.80 -10.58 0.13
N MET A 425 10.94 -11.76 -0.47
CA MET A 425 11.68 -11.95 -1.73
C MET A 425 10.76 -12.22 -2.92
N GLY A 426 9.50 -12.58 -2.67
CA GLY A 426 8.54 -12.92 -3.70
C GLY A 426 7.20 -13.36 -3.14
N LEU A 427 6.34 -13.81 -4.04
CA LEU A 427 5.06 -14.46 -3.73
C LEU A 427 5.00 -15.83 -4.39
N ALA A 428 4.52 -16.82 -3.66
CA ALA A 428 4.05 -18.09 -4.18
C ALA A 428 2.54 -18.06 -4.25
N VAL A 429 1.97 -18.42 -5.40
CA VAL A 429 0.52 -18.37 -5.63
C VAL A 429 0.01 -19.76 -5.96
N ALA A 430 -1.12 -20.13 -5.36
CA ALA A 430 -1.83 -21.36 -5.69
C ALA A 430 -3.32 -21.09 -5.91
N PHE A 431 -3.91 -21.91 -6.79
CA PHE A 431 -5.33 -21.87 -7.13
C PHE A 431 -6.00 -23.19 -6.78
N HIS A 432 -7.14 -23.13 -6.10
CA HIS A 432 -7.95 -24.32 -5.80
C HIS A 432 -9.39 -23.94 -5.47
N GLU A 433 -10.34 -24.85 -5.71
CA GLU A 433 -11.77 -24.64 -5.36
C GLU A 433 -12.01 -24.59 -3.85
N ASN A 434 -11.16 -25.22 -3.06
CA ASN A 434 -11.19 -25.17 -1.60
C ASN A 434 -10.10 -24.22 -1.08
N LEU A 435 -10.47 -23.26 -0.23
CA LEU A 435 -9.56 -22.24 0.29
C LEU A 435 -8.40 -22.82 1.11
N GLU A 436 -8.70 -23.74 2.05
CA GLU A 436 -7.65 -24.30 2.93
C GLU A 436 -6.63 -25.12 2.13
N GLU A 437 -7.07 -25.78 1.08
CA GLU A 437 -6.16 -26.47 0.16
C GLU A 437 -5.34 -25.49 -0.68
N ALA A 438 -5.93 -24.40 -1.17
CA ALA A 438 -5.19 -23.35 -1.87
C ALA A 438 -4.11 -22.71 -0.96
N ARG A 439 -4.46 -22.40 0.30
CA ARG A 439 -3.55 -21.85 1.30
C ARG A 439 -2.38 -22.79 1.59
N LYS A 440 -2.68 -24.06 1.86
CA LYS A 440 -1.67 -25.10 2.10
C LYS A 440 -0.69 -25.21 0.91
N ARG A 441 -1.20 -25.23 -0.32
CA ARG A 441 -0.36 -25.31 -1.53
C ARG A 441 0.50 -24.08 -1.72
N ALA A 442 -0.03 -22.87 -1.52
CA ALA A 442 0.73 -21.63 -1.60
C ALA A 442 1.85 -21.60 -0.56
N GLU A 443 1.58 -22.01 0.68
CA GLU A 443 2.57 -22.14 1.75
C GLU A 443 3.65 -23.17 1.41
N GLU A 444 3.28 -24.36 0.91
CA GLU A 444 4.25 -25.40 0.49
C GLU A 444 5.15 -24.91 -0.64
N ILE A 445 4.60 -24.20 -1.64
CA ILE A 445 5.38 -23.60 -2.73
C ILE A 445 6.33 -22.51 -2.17
N ALA A 446 5.84 -21.66 -1.26
CA ALA A 446 6.64 -20.61 -0.64
C ALA A 446 7.84 -21.19 0.13
N HIS A 447 7.60 -22.12 1.04
CA HIS A 447 8.66 -22.76 1.84
C HIS A 447 9.66 -23.54 0.97
N TYR A 448 9.19 -24.22 -0.07
CA TYR A 448 10.11 -24.86 -1.03
C TYR A 448 10.95 -23.82 -1.75
N THR A 449 10.37 -22.69 -2.17
CA THR A 449 11.06 -21.60 -2.84
C THR A 449 12.11 -20.95 -1.94
N GLU A 450 11.80 -20.71 -0.66
CA GLU A 450 12.73 -20.18 0.33
C GLU A 450 14.01 -21.00 0.41
N SER A 451 13.88 -22.33 0.38
CA SER A 451 15.04 -23.25 0.38
C SER A 451 15.84 -23.24 -0.94
N ARG A 452 15.39 -22.51 -1.96
CA ARG A 452 16.00 -22.41 -3.31
C ARG A 452 16.55 -21.01 -3.60
N ILE A 453 16.54 -20.11 -2.61
CA ILE A 453 17.18 -18.80 -2.67
C ILE A 453 18.54 -18.89 -1.98
N PHE A 454 19.61 -18.58 -2.71
CA PHE A 454 20.98 -18.62 -2.21
C PHE A 454 21.55 -17.20 -2.17
N TYR A 455 22.09 -16.82 -1.04
CA TYR A 455 22.70 -15.51 -0.80
C TYR A 455 23.84 -15.59 0.22
N GLY A 456 24.70 -14.56 0.31
CA GLY A 456 25.80 -14.54 1.29
C GLY A 456 27.14 -14.23 0.73
#